data_58507aec1143dc81cf3ad7a10269876e
#
_entry.id   58507aec1143dc81cf3ad7a10269876e
#
_cell.length_a   1.000
_cell.length_b   1.000
_cell.length_c   1.000
_cell.angle_alpha   90.00
_cell.angle_beta   90.00
_cell.angle_gamma   90.00
#
_symmetry.space_group_name_H-M   'P 1'
#
loop_
_entity.id
_entity.type
_entity.pdbx_description
1 polymer ?
#
loop_
_entity_poly.entity_id
_entity_poly.type
_entity_poly.pdbx_seq_one_letter_code
_entity_poly.pdbx_strand_id
1 'polypeptide(L)'
;MLPLVLAQLSLMGMNVIDATMSGHAGPVDLAGVSMGASLFMPVTASFTGILAASTPMIAQLLGRRRKQDIPHVVRTGMALGMLLTALFALIYFLAIDRVMSFLSLDSGVARIATVYLMLMIGNLFFQTIMFPLRALIDTSGSTATSMKLMLSALPINGLLNYMFIFGRLGAPRLGGIGAGVATVCTAAILFGMFLCVIFHNSKYMAREIFSDLTTPWSDWKEYFTVGIPNGLSILMEAGLFGFIIIFIAPFGTVAIGAHQSALSFCNLIYVLPMSCSMAMTILVGYEVGAENYERARKLSRMGLKLTLCCAFLTAAGTVLGRNAIADLYSEDPQVIRMAGRFLLYGAAWQLFDAIAAPIQGILRGYKDTRVPFLLMLIAYWCVALPVGLFLDHVMGQGVIAYWRGLDSGVGTSACLMVCRLLIEERKWKE
;
A
#
# COMPACT_ATOMS: atom_id res chain seq x y z
N MET A 1 -4.86 -6.25 -15.15
CA MET A 1 -3.58 -6.12 -14.42
C MET A 1 -2.81 -4.85 -14.81
N LEU A 2 -2.44 -4.65 -16.09
CA LEU A 2 -1.67 -3.48 -16.52
C LEU A 2 -2.22 -2.12 -16.03
N PRO A 3 -3.53 -1.82 -16.12
CA PRO A 3 -4.05 -0.55 -15.59
C PRO A 3 -3.81 -0.36 -14.09
N LEU A 4 -3.87 -1.43 -13.30
CA LEU A 4 -3.61 -1.35 -11.85
C LEU A 4 -2.12 -1.11 -11.56
N VAL A 5 -1.21 -1.72 -12.32
CA VAL A 5 0.24 -1.46 -12.24
C VAL A 5 0.53 0.02 -12.49
N LEU A 6 0.01 0.57 -13.59
CA LEU A 6 0.23 1.97 -13.95
C LEU A 6 -0.36 2.94 -12.92
N ALA A 7 -1.53 2.61 -12.34
CA ALA A 7 -2.10 3.40 -11.26
C ALA A 7 -1.21 3.39 -10.00
N GLN A 8 -0.62 2.25 -9.64
CA GLN A 8 0.28 2.14 -8.48
C GLN A 8 1.61 2.85 -8.73
N LEU A 9 2.18 2.72 -9.93
CA LEU A 9 3.38 3.47 -10.32
C LEU A 9 3.16 4.99 -10.28
N SER A 10 1.95 5.45 -10.62
CA SER A 10 1.59 6.87 -10.51
C SER A 10 1.61 7.35 -9.05
N LEU A 11 1.08 6.56 -8.11
CA LEU A 11 1.14 6.88 -6.68
C LEU A 11 2.58 6.95 -6.16
N MET A 12 3.43 5.99 -6.56
CA MET A 12 4.86 6.04 -6.22
C MET A 12 5.55 7.25 -6.83
N GLY A 13 5.22 7.59 -8.09
CA GLY A 13 5.77 8.75 -8.77
C GLY A 13 5.45 10.07 -8.06
N MET A 14 4.25 10.23 -7.50
CA MET A 14 3.91 11.41 -6.70
C MET A 14 4.80 11.53 -5.45
N ASN A 15 5.03 10.44 -4.73
CA ASN A 15 5.94 10.45 -3.57
C ASN A 15 7.37 10.85 -3.95
N VAL A 16 7.86 10.39 -5.11
CA VAL A 16 9.18 10.77 -5.63
C VAL A 16 9.22 12.25 -5.99
N ILE A 17 8.17 12.78 -6.63
CA ILE A 17 8.07 14.21 -6.97
C ILE A 17 8.07 15.04 -5.68
N ASP A 18 7.25 14.69 -4.69
CA ASP A 18 7.16 15.40 -3.41
C ASP A 18 8.53 15.44 -2.70
N ALA A 19 9.23 14.31 -2.62
CA ALA A 19 10.53 14.24 -1.98
C ALA A 19 11.60 15.02 -2.77
N THR A 20 11.67 14.87 -4.09
CA THR A 20 12.66 15.52 -4.93
C THR A 20 12.47 17.03 -4.91
N MET A 21 11.25 17.52 -5.06
CA MET A 21 10.97 18.95 -5.07
C MET A 21 11.16 19.59 -3.70
N SER A 22 10.82 18.89 -2.62
CA SER A 22 11.12 19.32 -1.24
C SER A 22 12.62 19.39 -0.99
N GLY A 23 13.39 18.46 -1.55
CA GLY A 23 14.85 18.46 -1.47
C GLY A 23 15.50 19.68 -2.14
N HIS A 24 14.95 20.13 -3.26
CA HIS A 24 15.39 21.36 -3.94
C HIS A 24 14.98 22.65 -3.20
N ALA A 25 13.99 22.59 -2.31
CA ALA A 25 13.64 23.73 -1.46
C ALA A 25 14.64 23.93 -0.31
N GLY A 26 15.17 22.85 0.23
CA GLY A 26 16.19 22.85 1.27
C GLY A 26 16.29 21.54 2.06
N PRO A 27 17.42 21.31 2.74
CA PRO A 27 17.62 20.08 3.51
C PRO A 27 16.68 19.96 4.71
N VAL A 28 16.31 21.09 5.36
CA VAL A 28 15.36 21.14 6.47
C VAL A 28 13.95 20.79 5.97
N ASP A 29 13.57 21.30 4.78
CA ASP A 29 12.29 21.02 4.13
C ASP A 29 12.16 19.54 3.81
N LEU A 30 13.18 18.95 3.17
CA LEU A 30 13.21 17.52 2.88
C LEU A 30 13.12 16.66 4.14
N ALA A 31 13.89 17.00 5.18
CA ALA A 31 13.89 16.26 6.44
C ALA A 31 12.50 16.30 7.11
N GLY A 32 11.86 17.48 7.15
CA GLY A 32 10.53 17.66 7.74
C GLY A 32 9.44 16.91 6.99
N VAL A 33 9.42 16.97 5.66
CA VAL A 33 8.47 16.23 4.81
C VAL A 33 8.69 14.73 4.94
N SER A 34 9.94 14.25 4.89
CA SER A 34 10.27 12.83 5.01
C SER A 34 9.89 12.26 6.37
N MET A 35 10.11 13.01 7.45
CA MET A 35 9.69 12.62 8.79
C MET A 35 8.17 12.53 8.90
N GLY A 36 7.45 13.55 8.43
CA GLY A 36 5.99 13.55 8.41
C GLY A 36 5.42 12.41 7.58
N ALA A 37 5.97 12.17 6.39
CA ALA A 37 5.57 11.06 5.53
C ALA A 37 5.81 9.68 6.17
N SER A 38 6.93 9.49 6.84
CA SER A 38 7.27 8.24 7.53
C SER A 38 6.29 7.91 8.66
N LEU A 39 5.83 8.92 9.40
CA LEU A 39 4.82 8.76 10.46
C LEU A 39 3.41 8.52 9.88
N PHE A 40 3.11 9.14 8.74
CA PHE A 40 1.79 9.07 8.10
C PHE A 40 1.58 7.77 7.32
N MET A 41 2.60 7.25 6.67
CA MET A 41 2.50 6.13 5.72
C MET A 41 1.91 4.83 6.31
N PRO A 42 2.30 4.35 7.52
CA PRO A 42 1.72 3.15 8.12
C PRO A 42 0.22 3.30 8.43
N VAL A 43 -0.19 4.49 8.86
CA VAL A 43 -1.60 4.80 9.17
C VAL A 43 -2.44 4.76 7.89
N THR A 44 -1.99 5.46 6.86
CA THR A 44 -2.68 5.49 5.56
C THR A 44 -2.78 4.10 4.95
N ALA A 45 -1.70 3.32 4.98
CA ALA A 45 -1.68 1.96 4.46
C ALA A 45 -2.68 1.06 5.20
N SER A 46 -2.76 1.17 6.54
CA SER A 46 -3.72 0.41 7.35
C SER A 46 -5.16 0.79 7.03
N PHE A 47 -5.47 2.09 6.95
CA PHE A 47 -6.82 2.58 6.70
C PHE A 47 -7.29 2.23 5.29
N THR A 48 -6.43 2.37 4.28
CA THR A 48 -6.74 1.90 2.93
C THR A 48 -6.89 0.39 2.89
N GLY A 49 -6.13 -0.35 3.69
CA GLY A 49 -6.30 -1.78 3.89
C GLY A 49 -7.66 -2.17 4.47
N ILE A 50 -8.17 -1.41 5.46
CA ILE A 50 -9.52 -1.61 6.00
C ILE A 50 -10.57 -1.34 4.92
N LEU A 51 -10.46 -0.24 4.22
CA LEU A 51 -11.39 0.14 3.16
C LEU A 51 -11.33 -0.78 1.92
N ALA A 52 -10.24 -1.53 1.75
CA ALA A 52 -10.10 -2.51 0.67
C ALA A 52 -11.14 -3.65 0.74
N ALA A 53 -11.84 -3.80 1.87
CA ALA A 53 -13.01 -4.69 1.99
C ALA A 53 -14.13 -4.31 1.02
N SER A 54 -14.26 -3.04 0.61
CA SER A 54 -15.25 -2.61 -0.40
C SER A 54 -15.10 -3.37 -1.72
N THR A 55 -13.87 -3.69 -2.13
CA THR A 55 -13.61 -4.37 -3.41
C THR A 55 -14.27 -5.75 -3.50
N PRO A 56 -14.02 -6.71 -2.60
CA PRO A 56 -14.66 -8.01 -2.66
C PRO A 56 -16.18 -7.94 -2.36
N MET A 57 -16.63 -7.00 -1.52
CA MET A 57 -18.05 -6.79 -1.24
C MET A 57 -18.80 -6.39 -2.53
N ILE A 58 -18.34 -5.37 -3.22
CA ILE A 58 -18.94 -4.91 -4.48
C ILE A 58 -18.80 -5.97 -5.58
N ALA A 59 -17.62 -6.61 -5.71
CA ALA A 59 -17.39 -7.64 -6.72
C ALA A 59 -18.37 -8.81 -6.56
N GLN A 60 -18.59 -9.30 -5.33
CA GLN A 60 -19.53 -10.39 -5.06
C GLN A 60 -20.99 -9.96 -5.32
N LEU A 61 -21.38 -8.73 -4.98
CA LEU A 61 -22.73 -8.22 -5.29
C LEU A 61 -22.96 -8.13 -6.81
N LEU A 62 -21.97 -7.72 -7.58
CA LEU A 62 -22.03 -7.72 -9.04
C LEU A 62 -22.15 -9.14 -9.59
N GLY A 63 -21.41 -10.10 -9.05
CA GLY A 63 -21.51 -11.51 -9.41
C GLY A 63 -22.91 -12.10 -9.13
N ARG A 64 -23.49 -11.77 -7.96
CA ARG A 64 -24.86 -12.16 -7.57
C ARG A 64 -25.95 -11.42 -8.33
N ARG A 65 -25.61 -10.46 -9.19
CA ARG A 65 -26.52 -9.55 -9.90
C ARG A 65 -27.39 -8.66 -8.96
N ARG A 66 -26.96 -8.49 -7.71
CA ARG A 66 -27.64 -7.66 -6.69
C ARG A 66 -27.08 -6.23 -6.70
N LYS A 67 -27.24 -5.55 -7.83
CA LYS A 67 -26.72 -4.19 -8.01
C LYS A 67 -27.35 -3.16 -7.08
N GLN A 68 -28.59 -3.36 -6.65
CA GLN A 68 -29.33 -2.47 -5.76
C GLN A 68 -28.67 -2.31 -4.37
N ASP A 69 -27.86 -3.27 -3.95
CA ASP A 69 -27.21 -3.23 -2.62
C ASP A 69 -25.84 -2.54 -2.67
N ILE A 70 -25.30 -2.29 -3.85
CA ILE A 70 -23.98 -1.66 -4.02
C ILE A 70 -23.93 -0.24 -3.42
N PRO A 71 -24.95 0.63 -3.61
CA PRO A 71 -24.95 1.96 -3.00
C PRO A 71 -24.77 1.96 -1.49
N HIS A 72 -25.37 0.99 -0.77
CA HIS A 72 -25.21 0.85 0.68
C HIS A 72 -23.77 0.55 1.05
N VAL A 73 -23.12 -0.40 0.36
CA VAL A 73 -21.71 -0.76 0.60
C VAL A 73 -20.79 0.45 0.36
N VAL A 74 -21.00 1.18 -0.73
CA VAL A 74 -20.18 2.37 -1.04
C VAL A 74 -20.35 3.45 0.04
N ARG A 75 -21.59 3.74 0.45
CA ARG A 75 -21.88 4.72 1.51
C ARG A 75 -21.26 4.33 2.86
N THR A 76 -21.43 3.06 3.24
CA THR A 76 -20.83 2.54 4.48
C THR A 76 -19.32 2.67 4.45
N GLY A 77 -18.69 2.38 3.30
CA GLY A 77 -17.25 2.57 3.11
C GLY A 77 -16.83 4.04 3.22
N MET A 78 -17.61 4.98 2.64
CA MET A 78 -17.34 6.42 2.78
C MET A 78 -17.52 6.88 4.23
N ALA A 79 -18.57 6.44 4.92
CA ALA A 79 -18.80 6.75 6.33
C ALA A 79 -17.68 6.19 7.22
N LEU A 80 -17.21 4.96 6.96
CA LEU A 80 -16.07 4.37 7.64
C LEU A 80 -14.79 5.17 7.37
N GLY A 81 -14.58 5.63 6.13
CA GLY A 81 -13.45 6.48 5.76
C GLY A 81 -13.43 7.80 6.54
N MET A 82 -14.59 8.44 6.68
CA MET A 82 -14.74 9.66 7.50
C MET A 82 -14.44 9.36 8.98
N LEU A 83 -14.93 8.24 9.52
CA LEU A 83 -14.68 7.83 10.90
C LEU A 83 -13.18 7.57 11.14
N LEU A 84 -12.51 6.86 10.23
CA LEU A 84 -11.07 6.60 10.33
C LEU A 84 -10.25 7.91 10.25
N THR A 85 -10.65 8.84 9.40
CA THR A 85 -10.01 10.16 9.31
C THR A 85 -10.22 10.97 10.59
N ALA A 86 -11.43 10.95 11.16
CA ALA A 86 -11.72 11.61 12.43
C ALA A 86 -10.91 11.00 13.59
N LEU A 87 -10.76 9.67 13.61
CA LEU A 87 -9.93 8.97 14.58
C LEU A 87 -8.45 9.39 14.45
N PHE A 88 -7.93 9.46 13.23
CA PHE A 88 -6.55 9.93 13.00
C PHE A 88 -6.38 11.39 13.45
N ALA A 89 -7.32 12.26 13.12
CA ALA A 89 -7.29 13.66 13.54
C ALA A 89 -7.29 13.77 15.08
N LEU A 90 -8.13 12.98 15.76
CA LEU A 90 -8.17 12.96 17.22
C LEU A 90 -6.82 12.50 17.80
N ILE A 91 -6.25 11.40 17.27
CA ILE A 91 -4.93 10.91 17.71
C ILE A 91 -3.86 11.97 17.46
N TYR A 92 -3.88 12.61 16.31
CA TYR A 92 -2.95 13.68 15.96
C TYR A 92 -3.01 14.81 17.03
N PHE A 93 -4.17 15.41 17.30
CA PHE A 93 -4.30 16.51 18.25
C PHE A 93 -3.95 16.12 19.68
N LEU A 94 -4.13 14.86 20.06
CA LEU A 94 -3.79 14.38 21.42
C LEU A 94 -2.32 13.98 21.60
N ALA A 95 -1.65 13.57 20.52
CA ALA A 95 -0.35 12.92 20.62
C ALA A 95 0.80 13.72 19.96
N ILE A 96 0.51 14.65 19.05
CA ILE A 96 1.54 15.27 18.21
C ILE A 96 2.68 15.92 19.01
N ASP A 97 2.37 16.67 20.06
CA ASP A 97 3.38 17.35 20.88
C ASP A 97 4.28 16.35 21.62
N ARG A 98 3.70 15.23 22.09
CA ARG A 98 4.46 14.16 22.76
C ARG A 98 5.35 13.43 21.77
N VAL A 99 4.84 13.14 20.57
CA VAL A 99 5.61 12.49 19.50
C VAL A 99 6.78 13.36 19.06
N MET A 100 6.56 14.65 18.82
CA MET A 100 7.62 15.57 18.41
C MET A 100 8.67 15.77 19.51
N SER A 101 8.27 15.87 20.78
CA SER A 101 9.21 15.95 21.90
C SER A 101 10.02 14.67 22.08
N PHE A 102 9.42 13.50 21.89
CA PHE A 102 10.13 12.23 21.96
C PHE A 102 11.17 12.07 20.85
N LEU A 103 10.89 12.55 19.65
CA LEU A 103 11.79 12.47 18.50
C LEU A 103 12.99 13.43 18.61
N SER A 104 12.94 14.43 19.51
CA SER A 104 14.03 15.37 19.76
C SER A 104 14.60 16.00 18.48
N LEU A 105 13.72 16.36 17.53
CA LEU A 105 14.08 16.94 16.24
C LEU A 105 14.51 18.40 16.37
N ASP A 106 15.31 18.86 15.39
CA ASP A 106 15.55 20.30 15.20
C ASP A 106 14.19 21.04 15.04
N SER A 107 14.12 22.23 15.63
CA SER A 107 12.90 23.04 15.67
C SER A 107 12.30 23.32 14.28
N GLY A 108 13.16 23.53 13.27
CA GLY A 108 12.74 23.73 11.88
C GLY A 108 12.11 22.47 11.29
N VAL A 109 12.75 21.30 11.48
CA VAL A 109 12.26 20.00 11.00
C VAL A 109 10.96 19.62 11.72
N ALA A 110 10.92 19.77 13.05
CA ALA A 110 9.74 19.47 13.86
C ALA A 110 8.52 20.30 13.42
N ARG A 111 8.71 21.60 13.18
CA ARG A 111 7.64 22.49 12.70
C ARG A 111 7.08 22.04 11.35
N ILE A 112 7.95 21.74 10.38
CA ILE A 112 7.52 21.30 9.04
C ILE A 112 6.80 19.95 9.14
N ALA A 113 7.33 18.99 9.89
CA ALA A 113 6.73 17.68 10.08
C ALA A 113 5.34 17.76 10.73
N THR A 114 5.18 18.62 11.77
CA THR A 114 3.90 18.85 12.45
C THR A 114 2.87 19.41 11.51
N VAL A 115 3.21 20.48 10.77
CA VAL A 115 2.26 21.11 9.83
C VAL A 115 1.96 20.16 8.66
N TYR A 116 2.95 19.44 8.16
CA TYR A 116 2.74 18.44 7.11
C TYR A 116 1.77 17.36 7.56
N LEU A 117 1.93 16.78 8.75
CA LEU A 117 1.01 15.78 9.30
C LEU A 117 -0.41 16.34 9.49
N MET A 118 -0.55 17.59 9.90
CA MET A 118 -1.85 18.26 9.98
C MET A 118 -2.53 18.36 8.61
N LEU A 119 -1.79 18.72 7.57
CA LEU A 119 -2.29 18.76 6.19
C LEU A 119 -2.67 17.36 5.71
N MET A 120 -1.92 16.32 6.12
CA MET A 120 -2.22 14.94 5.76
C MET A 120 -3.56 14.43 6.30
N ILE A 121 -4.17 15.07 7.31
CA ILE A 121 -5.56 14.79 7.71
C ILE A 121 -6.52 15.09 6.55
N GLY A 122 -6.33 16.23 5.87
CA GLY A 122 -7.11 16.58 4.68
C GLY A 122 -6.87 15.60 3.49
N ASN A 123 -5.63 15.22 3.27
CA ASN A 123 -5.31 14.20 2.26
C ASN A 123 -5.99 12.86 2.57
N LEU A 124 -5.92 12.40 3.83
CA LEU A 124 -6.55 11.17 4.28
C LEU A 124 -8.08 11.21 4.11
N PHE A 125 -8.71 12.35 4.40
CA PHE A 125 -10.14 12.55 4.20
C PHE A 125 -10.55 12.27 2.75
N PHE A 126 -9.89 12.90 1.78
CA PHE A 126 -10.20 12.68 0.37
C PHE A 126 -9.87 11.26 -0.08
N GLN A 127 -8.74 10.70 0.32
CA GLN A 127 -8.34 9.35 -0.05
C GLN A 127 -9.31 8.28 0.49
N THR A 128 -9.72 8.38 1.75
CA THR A 128 -10.57 7.38 2.38
C THR A 128 -11.99 7.38 1.81
N ILE A 129 -12.55 8.56 1.52
CA ILE A 129 -13.87 8.68 0.89
C ILE A 129 -13.82 8.25 -0.59
N MET A 130 -12.73 8.57 -1.29
CA MET A 130 -12.53 8.20 -2.70
C MET A 130 -12.37 6.69 -2.87
N PHE A 131 -11.83 5.96 -1.88
CA PHE A 131 -11.47 4.55 -2.01
C PHE A 131 -12.67 3.65 -2.39
N PRO A 132 -13.84 3.70 -1.73
CA PRO A 132 -15.02 2.91 -2.13
C PRO A 132 -15.55 3.29 -3.52
N LEU A 133 -15.44 4.56 -3.92
CA LEU A 133 -15.84 5.03 -5.24
C LEU A 133 -14.91 4.46 -6.33
N ARG A 134 -13.61 4.44 -6.07
CA ARG A 134 -12.62 3.78 -6.93
C ARG A 134 -12.88 2.28 -7.02
N ALA A 135 -13.16 1.62 -5.89
CA ALA A 135 -13.49 0.19 -5.87
C ALA A 135 -14.73 -0.13 -6.73
N LEU A 136 -15.74 0.74 -6.72
CA LEU A 136 -16.92 0.61 -7.58
C LEU A 136 -16.56 0.69 -9.09
N ILE A 137 -15.72 1.65 -9.47
CA ILE A 137 -15.28 1.80 -10.86
C ILE A 137 -14.46 0.58 -11.29
N ASP A 138 -13.49 0.16 -10.47
CA ASP A 138 -12.59 -0.95 -10.77
C ASP A 138 -13.32 -2.29 -10.90
N THR A 139 -14.24 -2.58 -9.98
CA THR A 139 -15.05 -3.81 -9.98
C THR A 139 -16.08 -3.85 -11.11
N SER A 140 -16.56 -2.68 -11.56
CA SER A 140 -17.48 -2.55 -12.68
C SER A 140 -16.82 -2.76 -14.06
N GLY A 141 -15.54 -3.20 -14.10
CA GLY A 141 -14.81 -3.48 -15.33
C GLY A 141 -14.17 -2.25 -15.99
N SER A 142 -14.07 -1.12 -15.29
CA SER A 142 -13.52 0.13 -15.80
C SER A 142 -12.19 0.51 -15.17
N THR A 143 -11.31 -0.46 -14.87
CA THR A 143 -9.98 -0.23 -14.29
C THR A 143 -9.12 0.72 -15.11
N ALA A 144 -9.32 0.77 -16.43
CA ALA A 144 -8.63 1.74 -17.30
C ALA A 144 -9.07 3.19 -16.99
N THR A 145 -10.30 3.42 -16.55
CA THR A 145 -10.76 4.75 -16.13
C THR A 145 -10.06 5.19 -14.85
N SER A 146 -10.03 4.33 -13.82
CA SER A 146 -9.26 4.60 -12.60
C SER A 146 -7.78 4.87 -12.91
N MET A 147 -7.16 4.08 -13.80
CA MET A 147 -5.79 4.30 -14.24
C MET A 147 -5.58 5.70 -14.82
N LYS A 148 -6.44 6.12 -15.76
CA LYS A 148 -6.32 7.44 -16.40
C LYS A 148 -6.43 8.57 -15.37
N LEU A 149 -7.35 8.46 -14.42
CA LEU A 149 -7.51 9.42 -13.34
C LEU A 149 -6.26 9.46 -12.45
N MET A 150 -5.73 8.31 -12.05
CA MET A 150 -4.51 8.23 -11.24
C MET A 150 -3.28 8.76 -11.99
N LEU A 151 -3.15 8.48 -13.28
CA LEU A 151 -2.05 9.02 -14.09
C LEU A 151 -2.13 10.55 -14.22
N SER A 152 -3.33 11.11 -14.34
CA SER A 152 -3.49 12.57 -14.40
C SER A 152 -3.14 13.28 -13.09
N ALA A 153 -3.23 12.57 -11.94
CA ALA A 153 -2.81 13.12 -10.66
C ALA A 153 -1.32 13.45 -10.61
N LEU A 154 -0.48 12.73 -11.37
CA LEU A 154 0.97 12.90 -11.37
C LEU A 154 1.42 14.29 -11.88
N PRO A 155 1.01 14.74 -13.09
CA PRO A 155 1.32 16.09 -13.54
C PRO A 155 0.62 17.18 -12.71
N ILE A 156 -0.58 16.92 -12.19
CA ILE A 156 -1.30 17.85 -11.31
C ILE A 156 -0.49 18.06 -10.01
N ASN A 157 -0.06 16.97 -9.38
CA ASN A 157 0.77 17.04 -8.17
C ASN A 157 2.09 17.78 -8.44
N GLY A 158 2.78 17.46 -9.56
CA GLY A 158 4.01 18.16 -9.93
C GLY A 158 3.82 19.66 -10.13
N LEU A 159 2.73 20.07 -10.80
CA LEU A 159 2.38 21.47 -10.99
C LEU A 159 2.09 22.18 -9.67
N LEU A 160 1.27 21.56 -8.81
CA LEU A 160 0.92 22.13 -7.49
C LEU A 160 2.15 22.22 -6.57
N ASN A 161 3.04 21.21 -6.60
CA ASN A 161 4.32 21.27 -5.91
C ASN A 161 5.17 22.45 -6.40
N TYR A 162 5.26 22.64 -7.72
CA TYR A 162 5.98 23.78 -8.29
C TYR A 162 5.40 25.12 -7.82
N MET A 163 4.07 25.22 -7.73
CA MET A 163 3.39 26.43 -7.25
C MET A 163 3.67 26.68 -5.77
N PHE A 164 3.41 25.72 -4.90
CA PHE A 164 3.40 25.91 -3.44
C PHE A 164 4.77 25.77 -2.78
N ILE A 165 5.66 24.91 -3.29
CA ILE A 165 7.01 24.78 -2.73
C ILE A 165 7.86 25.99 -3.09
N PHE A 166 7.85 26.40 -4.37
CA PHE A 166 8.74 27.45 -4.88
C PHE A 166 8.07 28.84 -4.94
N GLY A 167 6.78 28.95 -4.69
CA GLY A 167 6.07 30.26 -4.72
C GLY A 167 5.94 30.81 -6.14
N ARG A 168 5.60 29.95 -7.12
CA ARG A 168 5.44 30.35 -8.51
C ARG A 168 3.95 30.48 -8.87
N LEU A 169 3.67 31.12 -10.02
CA LEU A 169 2.30 31.31 -10.54
C LEU A 169 1.36 32.04 -9.56
N GLY A 170 1.89 32.93 -8.72
CA GLY A 170 1.10 33.72 -7.76
C GLY A 170 0.82 33.02 -6.42
N ALA A 171 1.33 31.81 -6.21
CA ALA A 171 1.21 31.12 -4.93
C ALA A 171 2.30 31.55 -3.93
N PRO A 172 2.04 31.51 -2.62
CA PRO A 172 3.06 31.77 -1.61
C PRO A 172 4.13 30.69 -1.59
N ARG A 173 5.39 31.07 -1.33
CA ARG A 173 6.48 30.12 -1.15
C ARG A 173 6.39 29.48 0.24
N LEU A 174 6.01 28.22 0.31
CA LEU A 174 5.79 27.48 1.56
C LEU A 174 6.89 26.44 1.88
N GLY A 175 7.85 26.22 0.96
CA GLY A 175 8.88 25.19 1.14
C GLY A 175 8.27 23.80 1.31
N GLY A 176 8.78 22.99 2.24
CA GLY A 176 8.28 21.63 2.51
C GLY A 176 6.81 21.56 2.91
N ILE A 177 6.28 22.57 3.58
CA ILE A 177 4.83 22.68 3.89
C ILE A 177 4.03 22.73 2.59
N GLY A 178 4.57 23.36 1.55
CA GLY A 178 3.95 23.44 0.22
C GLY A 178 3.71 22.07 -0.42
N ALA A 179 4.58 21.08 -0.17
CA ALA A 179 4.35 19.71 -0.61
C ALA A 179 3.09 19.11 0.02
N GLY A 180 2.87 19.33 1.31
CA GLY A 180 1.65 18.90 2.00
C GLY A 180 0.39 19.55 1.40
N VAL A 181 0.42 20.86 1.14
CA VAL A 181 -0.69 21.59 0.50
C VAL A 181 -0.96 21.03 -0.90
N ALA A 182 0.08 20.83 -1.70
CA ALA A 182 -0.03 20.27 -3.06
C ALA A 182 -0.66 18.87 -3.04
N THR A 183 -0.26 18.02 -2.10
CA THR A 183 -0.79 16.66 -1.97
C THR A 183 -2.28 16.67 -1.59
N VAL A 184 -2.70 17.52 -0.66
CA VAL A 184 -4.13 17.68 -0.31
C VAL A 184 -4.93 18.21 -1.48
N CYS A 185 -4.45 19.23 -2.18
CA CYS A 185 -5.13 19.79 -3.36
C CYS A 185 -5.23 18.73 -4.48
N THR A 186 -4.16 17.95 -4.71
CA THR A 186 -4.18 16.84 -5.68
C THR A 186 -5.23 15.81 -5.31
N ALA A 187 -5.32 15.40 -4.05
CA ALA A 187 -6.31 14.44 -3.58
C ALA A 187 -7.74 14.99 -3.73
N ALA A 188 -7.97 16.27 -3.46
CA ALA A 188 -9.27 16.93 -3.63
C ALA A 188 -9.68 17.00 -5.11
N ILE A 189 -8.75 17.38 -6.01
CA ILE A 189 -9.00 17.41 -7.46
C ILE A 189 -9.31 15.99 -7.96
N LEU A 190 -8.52 15.02 -7.56
CA LEU A 190 -8.69 13.62 -7.95
C LEU A 190 -10.05 13.08 -7.47
N PHE A 191 -10.43 13.37 -6.23
CA PHE A 191 -11.75 13.03 -5.69
C PHE A 191 -12.88 13.66 -6.54
N GLY A 192 -12.76 14.95 -6.88
CA GLY A 192 -13.70 15.62 -7.78
C GLY A 192 -13.80 14.95 -9.16
N MET A 193 -12.66 14.53 -9.72
CA MET A 193 -12.64 13.81 -11.01
C MET A 193 -13.32 12.44 -10.91
N PHE A 194 -13.14 11.69 -9.81
CA PHE A 194 -13.85 10.44 -9.56
C PHE A 194 -15.36 10.67 -9.43
N LEU A 195 -15.78 11.70 -8.72
CA LEU A 195 -17.18 12.08 -8.62
C LEU A 195 -17.77 12.43 -10.00
N CYS A 196 -17.07 13.24 -10.80
CA CYS A 196 -17.51 13.57 -12.16
C CYS A 196 -17.76 12.31 -13.01
N VAL A 197 -16.85 11.33 -12.97
CA VAL A 197 -17.01 10.06 -13.69
C VAL A 197 -18.24 9.28 -13.20
N ILE A 198 -18.46 9.25 -11.89
CA ILE A 198 -19.57 8.52 -11.27
C ILE A 198 -20.91 9.19 -11.61
N PHE A 199 -20.99 10.52 -11.55
CA PHE A 199 -22.21 11.26 -11.89
C PHE A 199 -22.52 11.27 -13.39
N HIS A 200 -21.48 11.25 -14.22
CA HIS A 200 -21.68 11.29 -15.69
C HIS A 200 -22.11 9.94 -16.27
N ASN A 201 -21.95 8.85 -15.54
CA ASN A 201 -22.26 7.50 -16.04
C ASN A 201 -23.27 6.80 -15.13
N SER A 202 -24.49 6.61 -15.63
CA SER A 202 -25.60 5.95 -14.92
C SER A 202 -25.28 4.52 -14.43
N LYS A 203 -24.26 3.87 -15.02
CA LYS A 203 -23.76 2.55 -14.59
C LYS A 203 -23.37 2.51 -13.12
N TYR A 204 -22.92 3.64 -12.57
CA TYR A 204 -22.39 3.71 -11.20
C TYR A 204 -23.42 4.10 -10.15
N MET A 205 -24.69 4.27 -10.56
CA MET A 205 -25.81 4.52 -9.62
C MET A 205 -25.54 5.71 -8.67
N ALA A 206 -25.02 6.82 -9.22
CA ALA A 206 -24.65 7.99 -8.42
C ALA A 206 -25.83 8.52 -7.60
N ARG A 207 -27.03 8.56 -8.20
CA ARG A 207 -28.25 9.04 -7.50
C ARG A 207 -28.54 8.19 -6.28
N GLU A 208 -28.51 6.88 -6.42
CA GLU A 208 -28.78 5.93 -5.33
C GLU A 208 -27.71 5.98 -4.23
N ILE A 209 -26.45 6.29 -4.57
CA ILE A 209 -25.38 6.46 -3.59
C ILE A 209 -25.61 7.70 -2.72
N PHE A 210 -26.06 8.79 -3.31
CA PHE A 210 -26.16 10.08 -2.62
C PHE A 210 -27.57 10.52 -2.23
N SER A 211 -28.63 9.80 -2.63
CA SER A 211 -30.02 10.13 -2.29
C SER A 211 -30.46 9.68 -0.90
N ASP A 212 -29.88 8.62 -0.39
CA ASP A 212 -30.20 8.03 0.91
C ASP A 212 -28.94 7.93 1.75
N LEU A 213 -29.01 8.25 3.05
CA LEU A 213 -27.88 8.21 3.97
C LEU A 213 -27.86 6.95 4.84
N THR A 214 -28.74 6.00 4.57
CA THR A 214 -28.81 4.76 5.35
C THR A 214 -27.58 3.89 5.11
N THR A 215 -26.97 3.47 6.21
CA THR A 215 -25.82 2.55 6.22
C THR A 215 -26.19 1.35 7.10
N PRO A 216 -26.65 0.22 6.49
CA PRO A 216 -27.07 -0.95 7.22
C PRO A 216 -25.97 -1.53 8.13
N TRP A 217 -26.33 -1.95 9.35
CA TRP A 217 -25.35 -2.53 10.26
C TRP A 217 -24.68 -3.80 9.72
N SER A 218 -25.35 -4.53 8.85
CA SER A 218 -24.78 -5.69 8.14
C SER A 218 -23.50 -5.33 7.40
N ASP A 219 -23.50 -4.17 6.71
CA ASP A 219 -22.35 -3.71 5.92
C ASP A 219 -21.19 -3.25 6.82
N TRP A 220 -21.50 -2.56 7.91
CA TRP A 220 -20.50 -2.23 8.94
C TRP A 220 -19.84 -3.49 9.50
N LYS A 221 -20.65 -4.49 9.87
CA LYS A 221 -20.14 -5.77 10.36
C LYS A 221 -19.24 -6.46 9.35
N GLU A 222 -19.60 -6.39 8.07
CA GLU A 222 -18.80 -6.97 7.00
C GLU A 222 -17.49 -6.21 6.79
N TYR A 223 -17.50 -4.87 6.77
CA TYR A 223 -16.30 -4.05 6.74
C TYR A 223 -15.36 -4.35 7.92
N PHE A 224 -15.89 -4.47 9.12
CA PHE A 224 -15.07 -4.82 10.29
C PHE A 224 -14.52 -6.25 10.21
N THR A 225 -15.33 -7.20 9.73
CA THR A 225 -14.93 -8.61 9.65
C THR A 225 -13.85 -8.85 8.57
N VAL A 226 -13.94 -8.19 7.43
CA VAL A 226 -13.04 -8.35 6.29
C VAL A 226 -11.93 -7.30 6.31
N GLY A 227 -12.27 -6.06 6.62
CA GLY A 227 -11.36 -4.92 6.51
C GLY A 227 -10.36 -4.83 7.65
N ILE A 228 -10.80 -4.95 8.93
CA ILE A 228 -9.88 -4.82 10.07
C ILE A 228 -8.73 -5.82 9.99
N PRO A 229 -8.96 -7.14 9.79
CA PRO A 229 -7.85 -8.08 9.65
C PRO A 229 -6.92 -7.73 8.47
N ASN A 230 -7.47 -7.27 7.36
CA ASN A 230 -6.67 -6.87 6.20
C ASN A 230 -5.82 -5.62 6.49
N GLY A 231 -6.38 -4.60 7.14
CA GLY A 231 -5.64 -3.40 7.54
C GLY A 231 -4.55 -3.71 8.58
N LEU A 232 -4.85 -4.59 9.54
CA LEU A 232 -3.87 -5.05 10.53
C LEU A 232 -2.75 -5.88 9.88
N SER A 233 -3.03 -6.68 8.84
CA SER A 233 -2.00 -7.40 8.09
C SER A 233 -0.98 -6.44 7.51
N ILE A 234 -1.46 -5.36 6.86
CA ILE A 234 -0.60 -4.33 6.27
C ILE A 234 0.21 -3.59 7.35
N LEU A 235 -0.42 -3.28 8.49
CA LEU A 235 0.27 -2.62 9.61
C LEU A 235 1.38 -3.50 10.19
N MET A 236 1.11 -4.81 10.36
CA MET A 236 2.11 -5.75 10.89
C MET A 236 3.27 -5.96 9.93
N GLU A 237 3.00 -5.99 8.63
CA GLU A 237 4.02 -6.06 7.58
C GLU A 237 4.88 -4.79 7.57
N ALA A 238 4.27 -3.62 7.48
CA ALA A 238 4.99 -2.34 7.52
C ALA A 238 5.76 -2.16 8.83
N GLY A 239 5.19 -2.60 9.95
CA GLY A 239 5.82 -2.59 11.27
C GLY A 239 7.10 -3.42 11.30
N LEU A 240 7.10 -4.62 10.72
CA LEU A 240 8.29 -5.47 10.67
C LEU A 240 9.46 -4.77 9.94
N PHE A 241 9.20 -4.17 8.77
CA PHE A 241 10.22 -3.45 8.02
C PHE A 241 10.79 -2.26 8.80
N GLY A 242 9.92 -1.52 9.51
CA GLY A 242 10.36 -0.46 10.41
C GLY A 242 11.18 -0.98 11.61
N PHE A 243 10.83 -2.14 12.14
CA PHE A 243 11.59 -2.76 13.24
C PHE A 243 12.96 -3.26 12.81
N ILE A 244 13.08 -3.87 11.65
CA ILE A 244 14.35 -4.42 11.17
C ILE A 244 15.43 -3.35 11.02
N ILE A 245 15.07 -2.13 10.65
CA ILE A 245 16.06 -1.05 10.55
C ILE A 245 16.72 -0.72 11.90
N ILE A 246 15.98 -0.91 13.02
CA ILE A 246 16.52 -0.71 14.39
C ILE A 246 17.63 -1.71 14.67
N PHE A 247 17.48 -2.96 14.23
CA PHE A 247 18.51 -4.00 14.40
C PHE A 247 19.66 -3.88 13.40
N ILE A 248 19.44 -3.24 12.25
CA ILE A 248 20.50 -2.94 11.28
C ILE A 248 21.33 -1.72 11.70
N ALA A 249 20.75 -0.78 12.42
CA ALA A 249 21.40 0.48 12.80
C ALA A 249 22.77 0.31 13.51
N PRO A 250 22.98 -0.66 14.42
CA PRO A 250 24.28 -0.88 15.06
C PRO A 250 25.42 -1.23 14.09
N PHE A 251 25.11 -1.73 12.87
CA PHE A 251 26.12 -2.06 11.86
C PHE A 251 26.63 -0.85 11.08
N GLY A 252 26.14 0.35 11.40
CA GLY A 252 26.62 1.62 10.87
C GLY A 252 25.87 2.11 9.63
N THR A 253 26.24 3.32 9.19
CA THR A 253 25.54 4.06 8.13
C THR A 253 25.59 3.37 6.76
N VAL A 254 26.68 2.65 6.47
CA VAL A 254 26.82 1.87 5.22
C VAL A 254 25.76 0.77 5.16
N ALA A 255 25.53 0.05 6.27
CA ALA A 255 24.53 -1.01 6.34
C ALA A 255 23.11 -0.46 6.19
N ILE A 256 22.81 0.67 6.84
CA ILE A 256 21.52 1.35 6.72
C ILE A 256 21.29 1.80 5.28
N GLY A 257 22.28 2.46 4.66
CA GLY A 257 22.19 2.92 3.28
C GLY A 257 22.00 1.78 2.28
N ALA A 258 22.74 0.69 2.45
CA ALA A 258 22.61 -0.51 1.61
C ALA A 258 21.23 -1.18 1.77
N HIS A 259 20.74 -1.29 3.01
CA HIS A 259 19.40 -1.83 3.28
C HIS A 259 18.31 -0.98 2.63
N GLN A 260 18.37 0.34 2.80
CA GLN A 260 17.38 1.26 2.25
C GLN A 260 17.37 1.25 0.72
N SER A 261 18.55 1.18 0.09
CA SER A 261 18.70 1.08 -1.37
C SER A 261 18.04 -0.21 -1.91
N ALA A 262 18.38 -1.35 -1.31
CA ALA A 262 17.84 -2.63 -1.70
C ALA A 262 16.31 -2.71 -1.45
N LEU A 263 15.84 -2.22 -0.31
CA LEU A 263 14.42 -2.20 0.05
C LEU A 263 13.61 -1.32 -0.91
N SER A 264 14.14 -0.15 -1.29
CA SER A 264 13.49 0.75 -2.25
C SER A 264 13.27 0.09 -3.61
N PHE A 265 14.27 -0.65 -4.09
CA PHE A 265 14.14 -1.42 -5.31
C PHE A 265 13.13 -2.57 -5.18
N CYS A 266 13.19 -3.33 -4.08
CA CYS A 266 12.23 -4.42 -3.81
C CYS A 266 10.79 -3.90 -3.79
N ASN A 267 10.55 -2.75 -3.16
CA ASN A 267 9.22 -2.11 -3.13
C ASN A 267 8.74 -1.71 -4.53
N LEU A 268 9.63 -1.24 -5.41
CA LEU A 268 9.28 -0.94 -6.80
C LEU A 268 8.81 -2.20 -7.55
N ILE A 269 9.51 -3.31 -7.40
CA ILE A 269 9.13 -4.58 -8.03
C ILE A 269 7.85 -5.17 -7.42
N TYR A 270 7.62 -4.96 -6.12
CA TYR A 270 6.42 -5.42 -5.40
C TYR A 270 5.11 -4.87 -5.98
N VAL A 271 5.16 -3.77 -6.73
CA VAL A 271 3.98 -3.24 -7.45
C VAL A 271 3.33 -4.30 -8.37
N LEU A 272 4.12 -5.20 -8.95
CA LEU A 272 3.60 -6.26 -9.83
C LEU A 272 2.74 -7.29 -9.09
N PRO A 273 3.24 -8.00 -8.04
CA PRO A 273 2.43 -8.94 -7.27
C PRO A 273 1.27 -8.25 -6.54
N MET A 274 1.44 -7.03 -6.04
CA MET A 274 0.38 -6.24 -5.43
C MET A 274 -0.75 -5.92 -6.41
N SER A 275 -0.43 -5.53 -7.64
CA SER A 275 -1.43 -5.25 -8.68
C SER A 275 -2.17 -6.53 -9.12
N CYS A 276 -1.46 -7.67 -9.13
CA CYS A 276 -2.09 -8.97 -9.37
C CYS A 276 -3.05 -9.31 -8.22
N SER A 277 -2.64 -9.10 -6.97
CA SER A 277 -3.48 -9.29 -5.78
C SER A 277 -4.80 -8.49 -5.88
N MET A 278 -4.72 -7.22 -6.27
CA MET A 278 -5.90 -6.39 -6.48
C MET A 278 -6.80 -6.93 -7.60
N ALA A 279 -6.22 -7.32 -8.74
CA ALA A 279 -6.95 -7.92 -9.85
C ALA A 279 -7.63 -9.24 -9.45
N MET A 280 -6.94 -10.09 -8.69
CA MET A 280 -7.51 -11.36 -8.20
C MET A 280 -8.67 -11.12 -7.22
N THR A 281 -8.57 -10.13 -6.34
CA THR A 281 -9.68 -9.76 -5.44
C THR A 281 -10.96 -9.43 -6.21
N ILE A 282 -10.83 -8.69 -7.33
CA ILE A 282 -11.96 -8.32 -8.18
C ILE A 282 -12.51 -9.54 -8.93
N LEU A 283 -11.64 -10.26 -9.65
CA LEU A 283 -12.05 -11.34 -10.54
C LEU A 283 -12.59 -12.54 -9.77
N VAL A 284 -11.88 -12.98 -8.74
CA VAL A 284 -12.29 -14.10 -7.90
C VAL A 284 -13.54 -13.72 -7.10
N GLY A 285 -13.58 -12.50 -6.53
CA GLY A 285 -14.75 -12.01 -5.81
C GLY A 285 -16.01 -12.01 -6.68
N TYR A 286 -15.90 -11.61 -7.94
CA TYR A 286 -17.02 -11.65 -8.89
C TYR A 286 -17.51 -13.09 -9.13
N GLU A 287 -16.61 -14.02 -9.44
CA GLU A 287 -16.97 -15.41 -9.73
C GLU A 287 -17.49 -16.15 -8.49
N VAL A 288 -16.96 -15.85 -7.31
CA VAL A 288 -17.50 -16.36 -6.03
C VAL A 288 -18.92 -15.82 -5.78
N GLY A 289 -19.15 -14.54 -6.08
CA GLY A 289 -20.48 -13.96 -6.03
C GLY A 289 -21.46 -14.61 -7.01
N ALA A 290 -21.00 -14.98 -8.20
CA ALA A 290 -21.75 -15.69 -9.22
C ALA A 290 -21.88 -17.21 -8.96
N GLU A 291 -21.36 -17.71 -7.83
CA GLU A 291 -21.32 -19.13 -7.44
C GLU A 291 -20.57 -20.02 -8.46
N ASN A 292 -19.71 -19.41 -9.29
CA ASN A 292 -18.90 -20.11 -10.30
C ASN A 292 -17.50 -20.40 -9.76
N TYR A 293 -17.42 -21.32 -8.80
CA TYR A 293 -16.18 -21.66 -8.10
C TYR A 293 -15.13 -22.32 -9.00
N GLU A 294 -15.55 -23.03 -10.04
CA GLU A 294 -14.63 -23.63 -11.01
C GLU A 294 -13.86 -22.54 -11.77
N ARG A 295 -14.58 -21.51 -12.22
CA ARG A 295 -13.97 -20.39 -12.93
C ARG A 295 -13.12 -19.53 -11.99
N ALA A 296 -13.55 -19.34 -10.74
CA ALA A 296 -12.76 -18.68 -9.70
C ALA A 296 -11.39 -19.37 -9.52
N ARG A 297 -11.37 -20.72 -9.40
CA ARG A 297 -10.12 -21.51 -9.31
C ARG A 297 -9.25 -21.39 -10.56
N LYS A 298 -9.87 -21.42 -11.75
CA LYS A 298 -9.12 -21.26 -13.00
C LYS A 298 -8.44 -19.91 -13.08
N LEU A 299 -9.14 -18.84 -12.72
CA LEU A 299 -8.59 -17.47 -12.65
C LEU A 299 -7.47 -17.37 -11.59
N SER A 300 -7.66 -17.95 -10.40
CA SER A 300 -6.64 -17.99 -9.35
C SER A 300 -5.34 -18.61 -9.86
N ARG A 301 -5.42 -19.76 -10.51
CA ARG A 301 -4.25 -20.44 -11.09
C ARG A 301 -3.60 -19.65 -12.22
N MET A 302 -4.40 -18.97 -13.06
CA MET A 302 -3.86 -18.11 -14.12
C MET A 302 -3.13 -16.91 -13.54
N GLY A 303 -3.71 -16.24 -12.52
CA GLY A 303 -3.08 -15.12 -11.83
C GLY A 303 -1.74 -15.53 -11.20
N LEU A 304 -1.71 -16.64 -10.46
CA LEU A 304 -0.48 -17.16 -9.86
C LEU A 304 0.60 -17.48 -10.91
N LYS A 305 0.24 -18.15 -12.01
CA LYS A 305 1.19 -18.44 -13.09
C LYS A 305 1.77 -17.16 -13.70
N LEU A 306 0.90 -16.19 -13.98
CA LEU A 306 1.33 -14.90 -14.53
C LEU A 306 2.29 -14.16 -13.60
N THR A 307 1.96 -14.09 -12.30
CA THR A 307 2.80 -13.41 -11.31
C THR A 307 4.13 -14.11 -11.12
N LEU A 308 4.14 -15.46 -11.09
CA LEU A 308 5.37 -16.23 -11.03
C LEU A 308 6.26 -16.03 -12.28
N CYS A 309 5.69 -16.01 -13.48
CA CYS A 309 6.45 -15.72 -14.69
C CYS A 309 7.09 -14.33 -14.61
N CYS A 310 6.32 -13.30 -14.20
CA CYS A 310 6.86 -11.96 -14.01
C CYS A 310 7.96 -11.94 -12.94
N ALA A 311 7.77 -12.65 -11.82
CA ALA A 311 8.74 -12.70 -10.73
C ALA A 311 10.05 -13.40 -11.13
N PHE A 312 9.99 -14.47 -11.91
CA PHE A 312 11.21 -15.10 -12.46
C PHE A 312 12.00 -14.14 -13.36
N LEU A 313 11.31 -13.36 -14.20
CA LEU A 313 11.96 -12.37 -15.06
C LEU A 313 12.57 -11.23 -14.24
N THR A 314 11.83 -10.70 -13.27
CA THR A 314 12.33 -9.61 -12.41
C THR A 314 13.43 -10.08 -11.48
N ALA A 315 13.34 -11.28 -10.90
CA ALA A 315 14.38 -11.86 -10.05
C ALA A 315 15.67 -12.12 -10.84
N ALA A 316 15.55 -12.70 -12.04
CA ALA A 316 16.72 -12.87 -12.94
C ALA A 316 17.35 -11.52 -13.30
N GLY A 317 16.54 -10.51 -13.66
CA GLY A 317 17.01 -9.15 -13.90
C GLY A 317 17.69 -8.53 -12.68
N THR A 318 17.14 -8.75 -11.48
CA THR A 318 17.73 -8.29 -10.20
C THR A 318 19.09 -8.94 -9.95
N VAL A 319 19.20 -10.26 -10.11
CA VAL A 319 20.45 -11.00 -9.90
C VAL A 319 21.53 -10.54 -10.89
N LEU A 320 21.19 -10.46 -12.17
CA LEU A 320 22.15 -10.07 -13.23
C LEU A 320 22.53 -8.59 -13.13
N GLY A 321 21.58 -7.72 -12.83
CA GLY A 321 21.76 -6.27 -12.77
C GLY A 321 22.09 -5.70 -11.38
N ARG A 322 22.27 -6.54 -10.33
CA ARG A 322 22.36 -6.11 -8.93
C ARG A 322 23.33 -4.97 -8.64
N ASN A 323 24.50 -4.98 -9.30
CA ASN A 323 25.52 -3.94 -9.08
C ASN A 323 25.08 -2.62 -9.76
N ALA A 324 24.58 -2.69 -10.99
CA ALA A 324 24.04 -1.51 -11.70
C ALA A 324 22.81 -0.93 -10.99
N ILE A 325 21.95 -1.80 -10.45
CA ILE A 325 20.79 -1.36 -9.63
C ILE A 325 21.28 -0.66 -8.37
N ALA A 326 22.25 -1.22 -7.65
CA ALA A 326 22.79 -0.60 -6.43
C ALA A 326 23.48 0.74 -6.73
N ASP A 327 24.17 0.86 -7.87
CA ASP A 327 24.82 2.08 -8.35
C ASP A 327 23.83 3.24 -8.61
N LEU A 328 22.58 2.93 -8.99
CA LEU A 328 21.54 3.95 -9.15
C LEU A 328 21.12 4.63 -7.83
N TYR A 329 21.35 3.98 -6.69
CA TYR A 329 20.90 4.47 -5.39
C TYR A 329 22.02 5.08 -4.53
N SER A 330 23.30 4.83 -4.84
CA SER A 330 24.44 5.34 -4.06
C SER A 330 25.69 5.45 -4.90
N GLU A 331 26.52 6.45 -4.61
CA GLU A 331 27.86 6.63 -5.18
C GLU A 331 28.95 5.96 -4.31
N ASP A 332 28.63 5.56 -3.07
CA ASP A 332 29.60 4.93 -2.17
C ASP A 332 29.83 3.46 -2.55
N PRO A 333 31.08 3.08 -2.93
CA PRO A 333 31.39 1.71 -3.33
C PRO A 333 31.14 0.66 -2.24
N GLN A 334 31.14 1.05 -0.94
CA GLN A 334 30.84 0.13 0.16
C GLN A 334 29.33 -0.16 0.23
N VAL A 335 28.51 0.89 0.09
CA VAL A 335 27.05 0.78 0.03
C VAL A 335 26.64 -0.06 -1.19
N ILE A 336 27.21 0.22 -2.38
CA ILE A 336 26.91 -0.50 -3.64
C ILE A 336 27.21 -2.01 -3.47
N ARG A 337 28.37 -2.38 -2.95
CA ARG A 337 28.74 -3.79 -2.74
C ARG A 337 27.81 -4.49 -1.77
N MET A 338 27.43 -3.82 -0.67
CA MET A 338 26.54 -4.39 0.34
C MET A 338 25.09 -4.49 -0.18
N ALA A 339 24.58 -3.44 -0.83
CA ALA A 339 23.26 -3.43 -1.47
C ALA A 339 23.14 -4.53 -2.55
N GLY A 340 24.21 -4.71 -3.37
CA GLY A 340 24.27 -5.79 -4.35
C GLY A 340 24.18 -7.20 -3.74
N ARG A 341 24.65 -7.39 -2.50
CA ARG A 341 24.44 -8.64 -1.75
C ARG A 341 23.01 -8.76 -1.24
N PHE A 342 22.42 -7.67 -0.71
CA PHE A 342 21.04 -7.68 -0.24
C PHE A 342 20.05 -7.92 -1.37
N LEU A 343 20.31 -7.42 -2.58
CA LEU A 343 19.48 -7.64 -3.76
C LEU A 343 19.43 -9.13 -4.18
N LEU A 344 20.40 -9.95 -3.81
CA LEU A 344 20.30 -11.42 -4.01
C LEU A 344 19.20 -12.04 -3.16
N TYR A 345 19.09 -11.60 -1.89
CA TYR A 345 17.99 -11.99 -1.01
C TYR A 345 16.68 -11.35 -1.49
N GLY A 346 16.72 -10.08 -1.91
CA GLY A 346 15.59 -9.42 -2.55
C GLY A 346 15.04 -10.16 -3.77
N ALA A 347 15.89 -10.83 -4.56
CA ALA A 347 15.45 -11.67 -5.67
C ALA A 347 14.71 -12.93 -5.20
N ALA A 348 15.17 -13.56 -4.11
CA ALA A 348 14.45 -14.70 -3.50
C ALA A 348 13.11 -14.23 -2.91
N TRP A 349 13.11 -13.09 -2.22
CA TRP A 349 11.89 -12.47 -1.71
C TRP A 349 10.84 -12.23 -2.79
N GLN A 350 11.23 -11.67 -3.97
CA GLN A 350 10.32 -11.45 -5.09
C GLN A 350 9.57 -12.73 -5.53
N LEU A 351 10.23 -13.89 -5.48
CA LEU A 351 9.61 -15.17 -5.83
C LEU A 351 8.56 -15.59 -4.80
N PHE A 352 8.84 -15.43 -3.52
CA PHE A 352 7.89 -15.73 -2.44
C PHE A 352 6.70 -14.77 -2.44
N ASP A 353 6.93 -13.48 -2.66
CA ASP A 353 5.88 -12.47 -2.78
C ASP A 353 4.96 -12.72 -3.98
N ALA A 354 5.51 -13.22 -5.08
CA ALA A 354 4.73 -13.60 -6.25
C ALA A 354 3.74 -14.75 -5.99
N ILE A 355 3.92 -15.46 -4.89
CA ILE A 355 2.98 -16.48 -4.40
C ILE A 355 2.06 -15.87 -3.34
N ALA A 356 2.64 -15.25 -2.31
CA ALA A 356 1.90 -14.78 -1.13
C ALA A 356 0.90 -13.68 -1.47
N ALA A 357 1.32 -12.62 -2.19
CA ALA A 357 0.46 -11.47 -2.44
C ALA A 357 -0.76 -11.77 -3.34
N PRO A 358 -0.64 -12.50 -4.47
CA PRO A 358 -1.81 -12.90 -5.23
C PRO A 358 -2.77 -13.81 -4.45
N ILE A 359 -2.25 -14.72 -3.62
CA ILE A 359 -3.09 -15.59 -2.79
C ILE A 359 -3.86 -14.78 -1.75
N GLN A 360 -3.24 -13.78 -1.12
CA GLN A 360 -3.97 -12.83 -0.27
C GLN A 360 -5.12 -12.16 -1.03
N GLY A 361 -4.89 -11.73 -2.27
CA GLY A 361 -5.93 -11.17 -3.12
C GLY A 361 -7.06 -12.14 -3.42
N ILE A 362 -6.72 -13.40 -3.70
CA ILE A 362 -7.69 -14.48 -3.94
C ILE A 362 -8.52 -14.73 -2.67
N LEU A 363 -7.88 -14.92 -1.51
CA LEU A 363 -8.55 -15.16 -0.23
C LEU A 363 -9.44 -13.96 0.17
N ARG A 364 -9.00 -12.73 -0.12
CA ARG A 364 -9.81 -11.53 0.02
C ARG A 364 -11.04 -11.57 -0.89
N GLY A 365 -10.92 -12.09 -2.10
CA GLY A 365 -12.06 -12.33 -3.00
C GLY A 365 -13.09 -13.29 -2.41
N TYR A 366 -12.65 -14.28 -1.63
CA TYR A 366 -13.50 -15.18 -0.83
C TYR A 366 -13.98 -14.54 0.48
N LYS A 367 -13.55 -13.30 0.81
CA LYS A 367 -13.77 -12.61 2.10
C LYS A 367 -13.09 -13.31 3.30
N ASP A 368 -12.15 -14.19 3.04
CA ASP A 368 -11.31 -14.78 4.07
C ASP A 368 -10.06 -13.91 4.29
N THR A 369 -10.08 -13.08 5.32
CA THR A 369 -8.99 -12.17 5.69
C THR A 369 -8.45 -12.42 7.09
N ARG A 370 -9.26 -13.06 7.97
CA ARG A 370 -8.87 -13.33 9.36
C ARG A 370 -7.75 -14.34 9.45
N VAL A 371 -7.89 -15.46 8.74
CA VAL A 371 -6.85 -16.50 8.76
C VAL A 371 -5.58 -16.01 8.09
N PRO A 372 -5.58 -15.40 6.89
CA PRO A 372 -4.42 -14.75 6.32
C PRO A 372 -3.70 -13.79 7.27
N PHE A 373 -4.42 -12.95 7.99
CA PHE A 373 -3.83 -12.06 8.99
C PHE A 373 -3.03 -12.83 10.06
N LEU A 374 -3.62 -13.87 10.65
CA LEU A 374 -2.94 -14.67 11.67
C LEU A 374 -1.71 -15.41 11.10
N LEU A 375 -1.81 -15.93 9.88
CA LEU A 375 -0.70 -16.59 9.20
C LEU A 375 0.46 -15.62 8.92
N MET A 376 0.15 -14.40 8.51
CA MET A 376 1.16 -13.35 8.31
C MET A 376 1.80 -12.91 9.64
N LEU A 377 1.00 -12.75 10.68
CA LEU A 377 1.51 -12.44 12.02
C LEU A 377 2.54 -13.48 12.48
N ILE A 378 2.19 -14.77 12.34
CA ILE A 378 3.11 -15.86 12.68
C ILE A 378 4.36 -15.83 11.80
N ALA A 379 4.20 -15.72 10.47
CA ALA A 379 5.31 -15.75 9.55
C ALA A 379 6.30 -14.59 9.76
N TYR A 380 5.81 -13.40 10.02
CA TYR A 380 6.67 -12.22 10.15
C TYR A 380 7.22 -12.03 11.56
N TRP A 381 6.39 -12.16 12.60
CA TRP A 381 6.81 -11.86 13.96
C TRP A 381 7.32 -13.07 14.74
N CYS A 382 6.83 -14.28 14.44
CA CYS A 382 7.28 -15.50 15.12
C CYS A 382 8.34 -16.28 14.31
N VAL A 383 8.53 -16.01 13.01
CA VAL A 383 9.54 -16.68 12.20
C VAL A 383 10.60 -15.68 11.71
N ALA A 384 10.24 -14.67 10.92
CA ALA A 384 11.22 -13.76 10.29
C ALA A 384 12.12 -13.09 11.32
N LEU A 385 11.54 -12.44 12.33
CA LEU A 385 12.29 -11.70 13.34
C LEU A 385 13.14 -12.62 14.23
N PRO A 386 12.61 -13.71 14.83
CA PRO A 386 13.43 -14.62 15.62
C PRO A 386 14.54 -15.32 14.84
N VAL A 387 14.28 -15.71 13.56
CA VAL A 387 15.32 -16.29 12.70
C VAL A 387 16.43 -15.28 12.42
N GLY A 388 16.08 -14.02 12.10
CA GLY A 388 17.06 -12.96 11.90
C GLY A 388 17.94 -12.73 13.13
N LEU A 389 17.32 -12.63 14.32
CA LEU A 389 18.02 -12.47 15.60
C LEU A 389 18.90 -13.68 15.92
N PHE A 390 18.41 -14.89 15.70
CA PHE A 390 19.19 -16.12 15.94
C PHE A 390 20.42 -16.19 15.02
N LEU A 391 20.25 -15.91 13.72
CA LEU A 391 21.35 -15.91 12.76
C LEU A 391 22.40 -14.83 13.05
N ASP A 392 21.99 -13.68 13.58
CA ASP A 392 22.90 -12.62 13.97
C ASP A 392 23.62 -12.95 15.29
N HIS A 393 22.87 -13.14 16.38
CA HIS A 393 23.44 -13.24 17.73
C HIS A 393 24.10 -14.59 18.03
N VAL A 394 23.58 -15.69 17.46
CA VAL A 394 24.10 -17.04 17.73
C VAL A 394 25.08 -17.49 16.65
N MET A 395 24.78 -17.20 15.39
CA MET A 395 25.64 -17.65 14.27
C MET A 395 26.61 -16.55 13.77
N GLY A 396 26.54 -15.33 14.30
CA GLY A 396 27.45 -14.23 13.98
C GLY A 396 27.43 -13.77 12.51
N GLN A 397 26.29 -13.91 11.82
CA GLN A 397 26.20 -13.59 10.40
C GLN A 397 26.08 -12.09 10.10
N GLY A 398 25.96 -11.25 11.13
CA GLY A 398 25.87 -9.81 11.00
C GLY A 398 24.60 -9.37 10.24
N VAL A 399 24.69 -8.24 9.54
CA VAL A 399 23.55 -7.59 8.88
C VAL A 399 22.80 -8.48 7.87
N ILE A 400 23.48 -9.48 7.27
CA ILE A 400 22.88 -10.42 6.32
C ILE A 400 21.83 -11.32 7.00
N ALA A 401 21.99 -11.58 8.29
CA ALA A 401 21.05 -12.36 9.09
C ALA A 401 19.61 -11.85 8.99
N TYR A 402 19.42 -10.54 8.99
CA TYR A 402 18.09 -9.92 8.91
C TYR A 402 17.42 -10.09 7.55
N TRP A 403 18.19 -10.06 6.45
CA TRP A 403 17.66 -10.37 5.12
C TRP A 403 17.27 -11.86 4.98
N ARG A 404 18.07 -12.75 5.55
CA ARG A 404 17.72 -14.19 5.63
C ARG A 404 16.48 -14.42 6.50
N GLY A 405 16.37 -13.68 7.60
CA GLY A 405 15.17 -13.66 8.43
C GLY A 405 13.93 -13.24 7.64
N LEU A 406 14.02 -12.13 6.90
CA LEU A 406 12.94 -11.68 6.02
C LEU A 406 12.53 -12.75 4.99
N ASP A 407 13.50 -13.33 4.28
CA ASP A 407 13.23 -14.39 3.30
C ASP A 407 12.55 -15.60 3.94
N SER A 408 12.98 -16.01 5.14
CA SER A 408 12.35 -17.11 5.88
C SER A 408 10.90 -16.81 6.25
N GLY A 409 10.62 -15.57 6.64
CA GLY A 409 9.26 -15.13 6.97
C GLY A 409 8.35 -15.08 5.75
N VAL A 410 8.79 -14.42 4.67
CA VAL A 410 7.99 -14.33 3.44
C VAL A 410 7.79 -15.71 2.81
N GLY A 411 8.83 -16.57 2.83
CA GLY A 411 8.72 -17.96 2.39
C GLY A 411 7.72 -18.77 3.23
N THR A 412 7.76 -18.62 4.55
CA THR A 412 6.77 -19.24 5.46
C THR A 412 5.36 -18.72 5.16
N SER A 413 5.20 -17.41 4.98
CA SER A 413 3.93 -16.81 4.60
C SER A 413 3.40 -17.41 3.30
N ALA A 414 4.25 -17.50 2.26
CA ALA A 414 3.87 -18.10 0.98
C ALA A 414 3.37 -19.55 1.14
N CYS A 415 4.10 -20.39 1.88
CA CYS A 415 3.69 -21.78 2.16
C CYS A 415 2.36 -21.84 2.89
N LEU A 416 2.20 -21.09 3.98
CA LEU A 416 0.98 -21.07 4.78
C LEU A 416 -0.23 -20.55 3.96
N MET A 417 -0.02 -19.53 3.12
CA MET A 417 -1.05 -19.00 2.23
C MET A 417 -1.49 -20.01 1.17
N VAL A 418 -0.56 -20.78 0.59
CA VAL A 418 -0.88 -21.89 -0.34
C VAL A 418 -1.74 -22.94 0.38
N CYS A 419 -1.33 -23.36 1.57
CA CYS A 419 -2.11 -24.32 2.37
C CYS A 419 -3.53 -23.81 2.65
N ARG A 420 -3.65 -22.53 3.04
CA ARG A 420 -4.96 -21.92 3.29
C ARG A 420 -5.83 -21.86 2.04
N LEU A 421 -5.26 -21.48 0.90
CA LEU A 421 -5.98 -21.46 -0.37
C LEU A 421 -6.51 -22.83 -0.76
N LEU A 422 -5.70 -23.87 -0.62
CA LEU A 422 -6.11 -25.24 -0.90
C LEU A 422 -7.26 -25.73 0.01
N ILE A 423 -7.23 -25.33 1.28
CA ILE A 423 -8.32 -25.61 2.23
C ILE A 423 -9.60 -24.89 1.81
N GLU A 424 -9.49 -23.59 1.47
CA GLU A 424 -10.65 -22.80 1.08
C GLU A 424 -11.27 -23.30 -0.22
N GLU A 425 -10.45 -23.63 -1.23
CA GLU A 425 -10.94 -24.21 -2.49
C GLU A 425 -11.60 -25.58 -2.35
N ARG A 426 -11.27 -26.36 -1.31
CA ARG A 426 -11.90 -27.66 -1.03
C ARG A 426 -13.32 -27.51 -0.49
N LYS A 427 -13.60 -26.50 0.31
CA LYS A 427 -14.94 -26.24 0.87
C LYS A 427 -16.03 -26.07 -0.18
N TRP A 428 -15.62 -25.62 -1.37
CA TRP A 428 -16.51 -25.32 -2.49
C TRP A 428 -16.47 -26.38 -3.59
N LYS A 429 -15.95 -27.58 -3.29
CA LYS A 429 -16.01 -28.74 -4.17
C LYS A 429 -17.17 -29.68 -3.83
N GLU A 430 -17.63 -29.60 -2.58
CA GLU A 430 -18.80 -30.30 -2.05
C GLU A 430 -20.06 -29.45 -2.23
#